data_143aeb633129ffbb5141526f493a3e25
#
_entry.id   143aeb633129ffbb5141526f493a3e25
#
_cell.length_a   1.000
_cell.length_b   1.000
_cell.length_c   1.000
_cell.angle_alpha   90.00
_cell.angle_beta   90.00
_cell.angle_gamma   90.00
#
_symmetry.space_group_name_H-M   'P 1'
#
loop_
_entity.id
_entity.type
_entity.pdbx_description
1 polymer ?
#
loop_
_entity_poly.entity_id
_entity_poly.type
_entity_poly.pdbx_seq_one_letter_code
_entity_poly.pdbx_strand_id
1 'polypeptide(L)'
;TDAFVSYKAGDQPNNALSLNVFEAGEVAATAGTSGVIYAVTDQLVYDQESRVNTFAHVTHENEKPNLGVLLCINGTGIQISWIKKHTAATYDYMQMNQFAADISIGSDGLIVLPFGNGAERMLNNRMVQGHMENIDFVRHSTAHLWRAAQEGIAFSFRYGLDILRQNGIEPKIIKAGHANMFLSPVFQQSFAGVTNTPVELYDNDGSVGAALGAGLGAEVFNSRNEAFAGLEKHATVEPSHVTLYDE
;
A
#
# COMPACT_ATOMS: atom_id res chain seq x y z
N THR A 1 5.92 -15.49 -36.43
CA THR A 1 6.92 -15.02 -35.42
C THR A 1 7.06 -16.12 -34.40
N ASP A 2 8.30 -16.57 -34.17
CA ASP A 2 8.63 -17.65 -33.23
C ASP A 2 8.75 -17.11 -31.80
N ALA A 3 7.89 -16.17 -31.41
CA ALA A 3 7.83 -15.62 -30.05
C ALA A 3 7.12 -16.61 -29.11
N PHE A 4 7.69 -16.86 -27.96
CA PHE A 4 7.07 -17.64 -26.90
C PHE A 4 6.77 -16.79 -25.67
N VAL A 5 5.77 -17.18 -24.88
CA VAL A 5 5.42 -16.51 -23.65
C VAL A 5 6.29 -17.07 -22.53
N SER A 6 7.26 -16.28 -22.07
CA SER A 6 8.22 -16.66 -21.01
C SER A 6 7.76 -16.27 -19.59
N TYR A 7 6.75 -15.39 -19.49
CA TYR A 7 6.23 -14.93 -18.21
C TYR A 7 4.75 -14.58 -18.32
N LYS A 8 3.98 -14.93 -17.29
CA LYS A 8 2.57 -14.57 -17.15
C LYS A 8 2.22 -14.45 -15.67
N ALA A 9 1.69 -13.32 -15.27
CA ALA A 9 1.19 -13.08 -13.91
C ALA A 9 -0.04 -12.17 -13.94
N GLY A 10 -0.80 -12.15 -12.85
CA GLY A 10 -1.77 -11.08 -12.59
C GLY A 10 -1.05 -9.75 -12.31
N ASP A 11 -1.79 -8.65 -12.29
CA ASP A 11 -1.27 -7.30 -12.07
C ASP A 11 -0.57 -7.16 -10.72
N GLN A 12 -1.16 -7.67 -9.64
CA GLN A 12 -0.61 -7.52 -8.30
C GLN A 12 0.63 -8.41 -8.03
N PRO A 13 0.65 -9.71 -8.39
CA PRO A 13 1.89 -10.50 -8.38
C PRO A 13 3.00 -9.88 -9.21
N ASN A 14 2.65 -9.29 -10.37
CA ASN A 14 3.61 -8.61 -11.22
C ASN A 14 4.14 -7.31 -10.58
N ASN A 15 3.28 -6.53 -9.91
CA ASN A 15 3.71 -5.35 -9.16
C ASN A 15 4.62 -5.75 -7.99
N ALA A 16 4.31 -6.82 -7.26
CA ALA A 16 5.16 -7.36 -6.21
C ALA A 16 6.53 -7.80 -6.76
N LEU A 17 6.56 -8.47 -7.91
CA LEU A 17 7.79 -8.81 -8.62
C LEU A 17 8.59 -7.54 -8.94
N SER A 18 7.96 -6.49 -9.48
CA SER A 18 8.66 -5.24 -9.83
C SER A 18 9.38 -4.60 -8.65
N LEU A 19 8.87 -4.78 -7.44
CA LEU A 19 9.43 -4.28 -6.19
C LEU A 19 10.38 -5.28 -5.50
N ASN A 20 10.75 -6.37 -6.19
CA ASN A 20 11.58 -7.44 -5.63
C ASN A 20 11.00 -7.99 -4.31
N VAL A 21 9.67 -8.22 -4.27
CA VAL A 21 8.94 -8.82 -3.15
C VAL A 21 8.79 -10.31 -3.41
N PHE A 22 9.55 -11.14 -2.70
CA PHE A 22 9.66 -12.58 -2.96
C PHE A 22 9.64 -13.43 -1.69
N GLU A 23 10.10 -12.88 -0.58
CA GLU A 23 10.31 -13.66 0.64
C GLU A 23 9.13 -13.54 1.60
N ALA A 24 8.90 -14.58 2.40
CA ALA A 24 7.84 -14.58 3.41
C ALA A 24 8.01 -13.42 4.41
N GLY A 25 6.94 -12.65 4.58
CA GLY A 25 6.90 -11.43 5.39
C GLY A 25 7.22 -10.15 4.62
N GLU A 26 7.63 -10.23 3.35
CA GLU A 26 7.70 -9.06 2.49
C GLU A 26 6.31 -8.70 1.96
N VAL A 27 6.03 -7.40 1.86
CA VAL A 27 4.73 -6.87 1.45
C VAL A 27 4.94 -5.83 0.35
N ALA A 28 4.22 -5.95 -0.75
CA ALA A 28 4.07 -4.86 -1.72
C ALA A 28 2.83 -4.05 -1.36
N ALA A 29 2.96 -2.72 -1.31
CA ALA A 29 1.85 -1.81 -1.10
C ALA A 29 1.70 -0.83 -2.26
N THR A 30 0.46 -0.55 -2.63
CA THR A 30 0.11 0.49 -3.60
C THR A 30 -0.99 1.35 -3.01
N ALA A 31 -0.83 2.68 -3.04
CA ALA A 31 -1.81 3.65 -2.60
C ALA A 31 -2.13 4.62 -3.75
N GLY A 32 -2.75 4.08 -4.80
CA GLY A 32 -3.25 4.79 -5.97
C GLY A 32 -4.70 5.24 -5.77
N THR A 33 -5.53 5.20 -6.82
CA THR A 33 -6.98 5.45 -6.72
C THR A 33 -7.61 4.58 -5.65
N SER A 34 -7.27 3.28 -5.65
CA SER A 34 -7.51 2.31 -4.57
C SER A 34 -6.19 1.88 -3.95
N GLY A 35 -6.26 1.30 -2.75
CA GLY A 35 -5.13 0.72 -2.05
C GLY A 35 -5.04 -0.78 -2.25
N VAL A 36 -3.83 -1.29 -2.24
CA VAL A 36 -3.56 -2.74 -2.30
C VAL A 36 -2.45 -3.09 -1.33
N ILE A 37 -2.66 -4.18 -0.63
CA ILE A 37 -1.64 -4.91 0.14
C ILE A 37 -1.47 -6.27 -0.53
N TYR A 38 -0.25 -6.63 -0.87
CA TYR A 38 0.11 -7.94 -1.38
C TYR A 38 1.26 -8.50 -0.56
N ALA A 39 0.96 -9.43 0.33
CA ALA A 39 1.94 -10.06 1.22
C ALA A 39 2.37 -11.42 0.70
N VAL A 40 3.64 -11.75 0.85
CA VAL A 40 4.18 -13.08 0.52
C VAL A 40 4.28 -13.93 1.78
N THR A 41 3.89 -15.20 1.66
CA THR A 41 3.97 -16.20 2.73
C THR A 41 4.35 -17.58 2.18
N ASP A 42 5.07 -18.35 2.96
CA ASP A 42 5.40 -19.77 2.71
C ASP A 42 4.40 -20.74 3.37
N GLN A 43 3.38 -20.20 4.05
CA GLN A 43 2.35 -20.96 4.74
C GLN A 43 1.08 -21.03 3.89
N LEU A 44 0.42 -22.20 3.88
CA LEU A 44 -0.92 -22.29 3.28
C LEU A 44 -1.94 -21.65 4.22
N VAL A 45 -2.35 -20.43 3.89
CA VAL A 45 -3.29 -19.65 4.68
C VAL A 45 -4.53 -19.28 3.86
N TYR A 46 -5.67 -19.25 4.54
CA TYR A 46 -6.91 -18.73 3.99
C TYR A 46 -7.68 -17.98 5.08
N ASP A 47 -8.27 -16.86 4.73
CA ASP A 47 -9.10 -16.10 5.65
C ASP A 47 -10.52 -16.68 5.70
N GLN A 48 -10.97 -17.10 6.88
CA GLN A 48 -12.29 -17.72 7.08
C GLN A 48 -13.45 -16.76 6.74
N GLU A 49 -13.22 -15.45 6.87
CA GLU A 49 -14.17 -14.40 6.53
C GLU A 49 -14.08 -13.95 5.06
N SER A 50 -13.17 -14.54 4.29
CA SER A 50 -12.96 -14.24 2.86
C SER A 50 -12.61 -12.77 2.58
N ARG A 51 -11.95 -12.09 3.52
CA ARG A 51 -11.53 -10.68 3.40
C ARG A 51 -10.32 -10.48 2.49
N VAL A 52 -9.55 -11.53 2.27
CA VAL A 52 -8.37 -11.56 1.39
C VAL A 52 -8.48 -12.66 0.33
N ASN A 53 -7.63 -12.58 -0.70
CA ASN A 53 -7.45 -13.65 -1.70
C ASN A 53 -6.05 -14.23 -1.55
N THR A 54 -5.96 -15.57 -1.52
CA THR A 54 -4.68 -16.29 -1.52
C THR A 54 -4.53 -17.04 -2.84
N PHE A 55 -3.37 -16.91 -3.48
CA PHE A 55 -3.02 -17.61 -4.72
C PHE A 55 -1.51 -17.82 -4.84
N ALA A 56 -1.08 -18.62 -5.81
CA ALA A 56 0.34 -18.86 -6.05
C ALA A 56 1.06 -17.56 -6.38
N HIS A 57 2.16 -17.27 -5.69
CA HIS A 57 3.08 -16.19 -6.06
C HIS A 57 3.90 -16.57 -7.29
N VAL A 58 4.52 -15.61 -7.96
CA VAL A 58 5.32 -15.82 -9.19
C VAL A 58 6.52 -16.77 -9.00
N THR A 59 6.93 -17.01 -7.77
CA THR A 59 8.01 -17.93 -7.40
C THR A 59 7.50 -19.20 -6.71
N HIS A 60 6.20 -19.51 -6.85
CA HIS A 60 5.62 -20.70 -6.25
C HIS A 60 6.13 -21.96 -6.95
N GLU A 61 6.57 -22.93 -6.16
CA GLU A 61 6.96 -24.28 -6.59
C GLU A 61 6.20 -25.31 -5.75
N ASN A 62 5.92 -26.48 -6.33
CA ASN A 62 5.14 -27.52 -5.63
C ASN A 62 5.81 -28.00 -4.33
N GLU A 63 7.14 -28.08 -4.34
CA GLU A 63 7.93 -28.54 -3.19
C GLU A 63 8.28 -27.39 -2.21
N LYS A 64 8.18 -26.14 -2.67
CA LYS A 64 8.44 -24.93 -1.90
C LYS A 64 7.31 -23.93 -2.14
N PRO A 65 6.18 -24.08 -1.43
CA PRO A 65 5.05 -23.18 -1.62
C PRO A 65 5.46 -21.74 -1.31
N ASN A 66 5.11 -20.84 -2.23
CA ASN A 66 5.23 -19.40 -2.03
C ASN A 66 3.93 -18.76 -2.51
N LEU A 67 3.21 -18.16 -1.59
CA LEU A 67 1.85 -17.68 -1.82
C LEU A 67 1.78 -16.17 -1.70
N GLY A 68 0.93 -15.57 -2.52
CA GLY A 68 0.57 -14.18 -2.43
C GLY A 68 -0.79 -14.01 -1.78
N VAL A 69 -0.88 -13.16 -0.78
CA VAL A 69 -2.12 -12.82 -0.10
C VAL A 69 -2.47 -11.37 -0.40
N LEU A 70 -3.58 -11.20 -1.12
CA LEU A 70 -4.04 -9.93 -1.66
C LEU A 70 -5.21 -9.38 -0.84
N LEU A 71 -5.08 -8.13 -0.41
CA LEU A 71 -6.13 -7.32 0.19
C LEU A 71 -6.27 -6.01 -0.59
N CYS A 72 -7.52 -5.62 -0.88
CA CYS A 72 -7.83 -4.37 -1.55
C CYS A 72 -8.56 -3.41 -0.61
N ILE A 73 -8.30 -2.12 -0.77
CA ILE A 73 -8.92 -0.99 -0.07
C ILE A 73 -9.47 -0.06 -1.15
N ASN A 74 -10.79 0.09 -1.27
CA ASN A 74 -11.38 0.82 -2.39
C ASN A 74 -11.19 2.34 -2.30
N GLY A 75 -11.10 2.88 -1.10
CA GLY A 75 -11.01 4.31 -0.87
C GLY A 75 -9.64 4.77 -0.40
N THR A 76 -8.74 5.15 -1.30
CA THR A 76 -7.43 5.76 -0.94
C THR A 76 -7.26 7.09 -1.69
N GLY A 77 -6.46 7.15 -2.73
CA GLY A 77 -6.22 8.36 -3.49
C GLY A 77 -7.48 9.00 -4.11
N ILE A 78 -8.54 8.21 -4.35
CA ILE A 78 -9.83 8.77 -4.77
C ILE A 78 -10.41 9.72 -3.71
N GLN A 79 -10.24 9.42 -2.41
CA GLN A 79 -10.65 10.32 -1.32
C GLN A 79 -9.85 11.63 -1.37
N ILE A 80 -8.53 11.55 -1.52
CA ILE A 80 -7.66 12.73 -1.62
C ILE A 80 -8.02 13.58 -2.85
N SER A 81 -8.29 12.94 -3.98
CA SER A 81 -8.73 13.61 -5.20
C SER A 81 -10.08 14.33 -4.99
N TRP A 82 -11.02 13.67 -4.30
CA TRP A 82 -12.32 14.27 -3.96
C TRP A 82 -12.13 15.46 -3.02
N ILE A 83 -11.36 15.34 -1.95
CA ILE A 83 -11.06 16.42 -1.01
C ILE A 83 -10.41 17.59 -1.74
N LYS A 84 -9.37 17.32 -2.56
CA LYS A 84 -8.71 18.37 -3.36
C LYS A 84 -9.71 19.13 -4.22
N LYS A 85 -10.57 18.41 -4.95
CA LYS A 85 -11.55 19.01 -5.84
C LYS A 85 -12.53 19.94 -5.11
N HIS A 86 -12.94 19.58 -3.89
CA HIS A 86 -14.01 20.27 -3.18
C HIS A 86 -13.53 21.26 -2.12
N THR A 87 -12.31 21.13 -1.63
CA THR A 87 -11.77 22.01 -0.57
C THR A 87 -10.50 22.75 -0.93
N ALA A 88 -9.82 22.35 -2.00
CA ALA A 88 -8.48 22.84 -2.34
C ALA A 88 -8.24 22.97 -3.84
N ALA A 89 -9.26 23.33 -4.62
CA ALA A 89 -9.20 23.34 -6.09
C ALA A 89 -8.07 24.22 -6.66
N THR A 90 -7.64 25.25 -5.92
CA THR A 90 -6.58 26.18 -6.32
C THR A 90 -5.17 25.74 -5.92
N TYR A 91 -5.04 24.72 -5.04
CA TYR A 91 -3.76 24.20 -4.57
C TYR A 91 -3.35 22.96 -5.35
N ASP A 92 -2.06 22.78 -5.56
CA ASP A 92 -1.52 21.50 -6.02
C ASP A 92 -1.31 20.53 -4.84
N TYR A 93 -0.98 19.27 -5.13
CA TYR A 93 -0.76 18.25 -4.09
C TYR A 93 0.44 18.57 -3.21
N MET A 94 1.48 19.20 -3.74
CA MET A 94 2.67 19.58 -2.99
C MET A 94 2.33 20.62 -1.93
N GLN A 95 1.56 21.64 -2.30
CA GLN A 95 1.08 22.67 -1.37
C GLN A 95 0.17 22.07 -0.29
N MET A 96 -0.77 21.16 -0.66
CA MET A 96 -1.61 20.45 0.29
C MET A 96 -0.77 19.66 1.30
N ASN A 97 0.27 18.97 0.83
CA ASN A 97 1.17 18.20 1.70
C ASN A 97 1.97 19.09 2.64
N GLN A 98 2.44 20.26 2.16
CA GLN A 98 3.12 21.24 3.01
C GLN A 98 2.23 21.74 4.14
N PHE A 99 0.99 22.14 3.84
CA PHE A 99 0.04 22.57 4.88
C PHE A 99 -0.33 21.44 5.84
N ALA A 100 -0.47 20.21 5.35
CA ALA A 100 -0.73 19.06 6.22
C ALA A 100 0.47 18.75 7.15
N ALA A 101 1.70 19.02 6.71
CA ALA A 101 2.89 18.80 7.52
C ALA A 101 2.97 19.70 8.76
N ASP A 102 2.35 20.89 8.72
CA ASP A 102 2.29 21.83 9.84
C ASP A 102 1.27 21.42 10.90
N ILE A 103 0.42 20.44 10.62
CA ILE A 103 -0.59 19.94 11.57
C ILE A 103 -0.02 18.80 12.40
N SER A 104 -0.37 18.76 13.68
CA SER A 104 0.02 17.69 14.60
C SER A 104 -0.48 16.33 14.15
N ILE A 105 0.24 15.26 14.53
CA ILE A 105 -0.23 13.88 14.39
C ILE A 105 -1.58 13.73 15.09
N GLY A 106 -2.51 13.00 14.44
CA GLY A 106 -3.88 12.85 14.93
C GLY A 106 -4.79 14.02 14.58
N SER A 107 -4.28 15.03 13.83
CA SER A 107 -5.09 16.14 13.25
C SER A 107 -5.98 16.83 14.29
N ASP A 108 -5.47 17.01 15.52
CA ASP A 108 -6.19 17.55 16.69
C ASP A 108 -7.54 16.84 16.96
N GLY A 109 -7.61 15.54 16.67
CA GLY A 109 -8.77 14.69 16.89
C GLY A 109 -9.75 14.59 15.72
N LEU A 110 -9.50 15.26 14.58
CA LEU A 110 -10.29 15.09 13.37
C LEU A 110 -9.99 13.74 12.72
N ILE A 111 -11.02 12.92 12.50
CA ILE A 111 -10.91 11.62 11.87
C ILE A 111 -11.57 11.65 10.49
N VAL A 112 -10.90 11.10 9.48
CA VAL A 112 -11.45 10.94 8.13
C VAL A 112 -11.29 9.50 7.66
N LEU A 113 -12.40 8.78 7.48
CA LEU A 113 -12.40 7.40 7.03
C LEU A 113 -12.56 7.31 5.50
N PRO A 114 -11.74 6.50 4.79
CA PRO A 114 -11.64 6.53 3.33
C PRO A 114 -12.69 5.67 2.59
N PHE A 115 -13.64 5.04 3.25
CA PHE A 115 -14.48 3.96 2.71
C PHE A 115 -15.62 4.43 1.78
N GLY A 116 -15.45 5.56 1.11
CA GLY A 116 -16.46 6.19 0.25
C GLY A 116 -16.54 5.68 -1.19
N ASN A 117 -15.87 4.57 -1.53
CA ASN A 117 -15.80 4.06 -2.90
C ASN A 117 -16.36 2.64 -3.04
N GLY A 118 -17.57 2.43 -2.55
CA GLY A 118 -18.27 1.14 -2.65
C GLY A 118 -18.11 0.26 -1.42
N ALA A 119 -18.40 -1.04 -1.61
CA ALA A 119 -18.30 -2.02 -0.54
C ALA A 119 -16.84 -2.43 -0.29
N GLU A 120 -16.44 -2.50 0.98
CA GLU A 120 -15.10 -2.91 1.37
C GLU A 120 -15.07 -4.39 1.73
N ARG A 121 -14.27 -5.17 0.99
CA ARG A 121 -14.14 -6.60 1.24
C ARG A 121 -13.54 -6.88 2.62
N MET A 122 -12.54 -6.11 3.03
CA MET A 122 -11.93 -6.23 4.36
C MET A 122 -12.90 -5.91 5.50
N LEU A 123 -14.03 -5.27 5.21
CA LEU A 123 -15.13 -5.00 6.14
C LEU A 123 -16.35 -5.90 5.84
N ASN A 124 -16.13 -7.14 5.38
CA ASN A 124 -17.16 -8.12 5.06
C ASN A 124 -18.16 -7.62 3.99
N ASN A 125 -17.64 -6.96 2.96
CA ASN A 125 -18.41 -6.37 1.85
C ASN A 125 -19.47 -5.33 2.29
N ARG A 126 -19.27 -4.68 3.45
CA ARG A 126 -20.16 -3.61 3.89
C ARG A 126 -19.88 -2.32 3.15
N MET A 127 -20.95 -1.59 2.83
CA MET A 127 -20.88 -0.22 2.35
C MET A 127 -20.89 0.73 3.56
N VAL A 128 -19.71 1.02 4.08
CA VAL A 128 -19.54 1.87 5.27
C VAL A 128 -19.59 3.35 4.90
N GLN A 129 -19.17 3.71 3.69
CA GLN A 129 -19.01 5.07 3.19
C GLN A 129 -17.85 5.83 3.83
N GLY A 130 -17.55 7.02 3.30
CA GLY A 130 -16.59 7.95 3.90
C GLY A 130 -17.18 8.70 5.06
N HIS A 131 -16.42 8.91 6.12
CA HIS A 131 -16.86 9.64 7.30
C HIS A 131 -15.86 10.73 7.68
N MET A 132 -16.37 11.82 8.19
CA MET A 132 -15.61 12.85 8.89
C MET A 132 -16.20 12.98 10.29
N GLU A 133 -15.37 12.70 11.31
CA GLU A 133 -15.82 12.67 12.70
C GLU A 133 -15.04 13.67 13.54
N ASN A 134 -15.64 14.12 14.63
CA ASN A 134 -15.05 15.04 15.62
C ASN A 134 -14.67 16.41 15.02
N ILE A 135 -15.33 16.86 13.96
CA ILE A 135 -15.03 18.19 13.40
C ILE A 135 -15.38 19.30 14.37
N ASP A 136 -14.42 20.18 14.64
CA ASP A 136 -14.57 21.40 15.42
C ASP A 136 -14.41 22.61 14.47
N PHE A 137 -15.49 23.40 14.28
CA PHE A 137 -15.52 24.49 13.31
C PHE A 137 -14.65 25.70 13.71
N VAL A 138 -14.13 25.74 14.94
CA VAL A 138 -13.22 26.79 15.42
C VAL A 138 -11.77 26.37 15.27
N ARG A 139 -11.46 25.11 15.56
CA ARG A 139 -10.10 24.55 15.59
C ARG A 139 -9.64 24.05 14.22
N HIS A 140 -10.48 23.28 13.55
CA HIS A 140 -10.06 22.55 12.35
C HIS A 140 -10.11 23.44 11.10
N SER A 141 -9.03 23.41 10.35
CA SER A 141 -8.88 24.05 9.05
C SER A 141 -8.82 22.99 7.92
N THR A 142 -8.74 23.45 6.68
CA THR A 142 -8.53 22.57 5.54
C THR A 142 -7.23 21.75 5.64
N ALA A 143 -6.18 22.30 6.27
CA ALA A 143 -4.93 21.60 6.52
C ALA A 143 -5.12 20.37 7.43
N HIS A 144 -5.93 20.49 8.49
CA HIS A 144 -6.32 19.37 9.34
C HIS A 144 -7.06 18.29 8.56
N LEU A 145 -7.99 18.69 7.68
CA LEU A 145 -8.72 17.76 6.83
C LEU A 145 -7.77 16.98 5.91
N TRP A 146 -6.77 17.64 5.34
CA TRP A 146 -5.80 16.99 4.45
C TRP A 146 -4.89 16.03 5.20
N ARG A 147 -4.48 16.38 6.42
CA ARG A 147 -3.71 15.48 7.28
C ARG A 147 -4.56 14.30 7.74
N ALA A 148 -5.72 14.54 8.31
CA ALA A 148 -6.64 13.50 8.78
C ALA A 148 -6.99 12.50 7.67
N ALA A 149 -7.16 12.95 6.42
CA ALA A 149 -7.43 12.08 5.29
C ALA A 149 -6.24 11.15 4.97
N GLN A 150 -5.01 11.66 5.03
CA GLN A 150 -3.82 10.84 4.80
C GLN A 150 -3.62 9.82 5.94
N GLU A 151 -3.82 10.23 7.18
CA GLU A 151 -3.76 9.36 8.35
C GLU A 151 -4.87 8.29 8.32
N GLY A 152 -6.11 8.64 7.97
CA GLY A 152 -7.21 7.70 7.83
C GLY A 152 -6.97 6.64 6.75
N ILE A 153 -6.31 7.01 5.65
CA ILE A 153 -5.85 6.05 4.64
C ILE A 153 -4.78 5.13 5.26
N ALA A 154 -3.79 5.66 5.98
CA ALA A 154 -2.76 4.85 6.63
C ALA A 154 -3.38 3.87 7.64
N PHE A 155 -4.36 4.30 8.43
CA PHE A 155 -5.10 3.41 9.35
C PHE A 155 -5.89 2.32 8.63
N SER A 156 -6.44 2.60 7.45
CA SER A 156 -7.11 1.55 6.65
C SER A 156 -6.13 0.46 6.19
N PHE A 157 -4.89 0.83 5.88
CA PHE A 157 -3.82 -0.13 5.60
C PHE A 157 -3.42 -0.92 6.85
N ARG A 158 -3.31 -0.26 8.02
CA ARG A 158 -3.05 -0.96 9.30
C ARG A 158 -4.10 -2.01 9.57
N TYR A 159 -5.38 -1.67 9.42
CA TYR A 159 -6.48 -2.63 9.56
C TYR A 159 -6.32 -3.82 8.60
N GLY A 160 -5.94 -3.57 7.35
CA GLY A 160 -5.64 -4.63 6.38
C GLY A 160 -4.45 -5.51 6.79
N LEU A 161 -3.37 -4.91 7.31
CA LEU A 161 -2.21 -5.66 7.83
C LEU A 161 -2.57 -6.47 9.08
N ASP A 162 -3.47 -5.97 9.92
CA ASP A 162 -3.95 -6.71 11.09
C ASP A 162 -4.77 -7.95 10.70
N ILE A 163 -5.52 -7.89 9.58
CA ILE A 163 -6.14 -9.08 8.98
C ILE A 163 -5.07 -10.09 8.55
N LEU A 164 -3.96 -9.65 7.96
CA LEU A 164 -2.87 -10.55 7.61
C LEU A 164 -2.23 -11.20 8.86
N ARG A 165 -1.99 -10.41 9.90
CA ARG A 165 -1.47 -10.91 11.19
C ARG A 165 -2.39 -11.94 11.82
N GLN A 166 -3.71 -11.72 11.81
CA GLN A 166 -4.72 -12.69 12.26
C GLN A 166 -4.64 -14.01 11.48
N ASN A 167 -4.18 -13.98 10.24
CA ASN A 167 -3.96 -15.15 9.40
C ASN A 167 -2.51 -15.69 9.48
N GLY A 168 -1.72 -15.27 10.46
CA GLY A 168 -0.36 -15.77 10.70
C GLY A 168 0.72 -15.18 9.79
N ILE A 169 0.43 -14.10 9.06
CA ILE A 169 1.38 -13.42 8.21
C ILE A 169 1.89 -12.18 8.95
N GLU A 170 3.16 -12.17 9.33
CA GLU A 170 3.79 -11.02 10.00
C GLU A 170 4.57 -10.19 8.98
N PRO A 171 4.12 -8.96 8.68
CA PRO A 171 4.84 -8.03 7.81
C PRO A 171 6.17 -7.62 8.44
N LYS A 172 7.29 -7.87 7.73
CA LYS A 172 8.64 -7.48 8.17
C LYS A 172 9.09 -6.19 7.51
N ILE A 173 8.67 -5.99 6.27
CA ILE A 173 8.99 -4.83 5.46
C ILE A 173 7.90 -4.60 4.41
N ILE A 174 7.59 -3.34 4.17
CA ILE A 174 6.68 -2.94 3.09
C ILE A 174 7.51 -2.27 2.00
N LYS A 175 7.33 -2.72 0.75
CA LYS A 175 7.95 -2.12 -0.42
C LYS A 175 6.87 -1.47 -1.28
N ALA A 176 7.10 -0.25 -1.72
CA ALA A 176 6.15 0.52 -2.52
C ALA A 176 6.85 1.31 -3.62
N GLY A 177 6.14 1.58 -4.72
CA GLY A 177 6.60 2.54 -5.70
C GLY A 177 6.56 3.97 -5.13
N HIS A 178 7.60 4.78 -5.39
CA HIS A 178 7.62 6.21 -5.08
C HIS A 178 6.67 6.96 -6.03
N ALA A 179 5.38 6.76 -5.84
CA ALA A 179 4.30 7.27 -6.69
C ALA A 179 3.02 7.48 -5.89
N ASN A 180 2.06 8.22 -6.45
CA ASN A 180 0.74 8.46 -5.87
C ASN A 180 0.82 9.01 -4.44
N MET A 181 0.16 8.35 -3.46
CA MET A 181 0.18 8.79 -2.07
C MET A 181 1.60 8.77 -1.47
N PHE A 182 2.45 7.83 -1.89
CA PHE A 182 3.84 7.77 -1.43
C PHE A 182 4.73 8.91 -1.95
N LEU A 183 4.21 9.87 -2.72
CA LEU A 183 4.88 11.15 -3.00
C LEU A 183 4.73 12.15 -1.85
N SER A 184 3.82 11.93 -0.90
CA SER A 184 3.62 12.78 0.26
C SER A 184 4.52 12.36 1.43
N PRO A 185 5.45 13.20 1.90
CA PRO A 185 6.24 12.89 3.11
C PRO A 185 5.36 12.68 4.34
N VAL A 186 4.24 13.40 4.46
CA VAL A 186 3.26 13.21 5.54
C VAL A 186 2.68 11.80 5.49
N PHE A 187 2.24 11.36 4.32
CA PHE A 187 1.71 10.01 4.15
C PHE A 187 2.76 8.94 4.43
N GLN A 188 3.99 9.10 3.91
CA GLN A 188 5.10 8.16 4.15
C GLN A 188 5.34 7.95 5.66
N GLN A 189 5.47 9.04 6.41
CA GLN A 189 5.72 8.98 7.85
C GLN A 189 4.52 8.41 8.61
N SER A 190 3.30 8.87 8.30
CA SER A 190 2.08 8.34 8.91
C SER A 190 1.91 6.86 8.61
N PHE A 191 2.16 6.45 7.37
CA PHE A 191 2.03 5.06 6.95
C PHE A 191 3.00 4.15 7.71
N ALA A 192 4.28 4.49 7.76
CA ALA A 192 5.29 3.71 8.49
C ALA A 192 4.98 3.69 10.01
N GLY A 193 4.63 4.83 10.60
CA GLY A 193 4.29 4.95 12.01
C GLY A 193 3.04 4.15 12.39
N VAL A 194 1.95 4.32 11.64
CA VAL A 194 0.67 3.62 11.86
C VAL A 194 0.81 2.11 11.67
N THR A 195 1.53 1.65 10.65
CA THR A 195 1.70 0.21 10.37
C THR A 195 2.75 -0.44 11.25
N ASN A 196 3.58 0.35 11.92
CA ASN A 196 4.75 -0.09 12.68
C ASN A 196 5.65 -1.03 11.87
N THR A 197 5.86 -0.69 10.61
CA THR A 197 6.63 -1.51 9.67
C THR A 197 7.49 -0.61 8.79
N PRO A 198 8.79 -0.89 8.61
CA PRO A 198 9.65 -0.13 7.70
C PRO A 198 9.10 -0.14 6.28
N VAL A 199 9.22 1.01 5.60
CA VAL A 199 8.75 1.17 4.21
C VAL A 199 9.92 1.51 3.31
N GLU A 200 10.18 0.68 2.31
CA GLU A 200 11.14 0.99 1.24
C GLU A 200 10.40 1.50 0.01
N LEU A 201 10.86 2.62 -0.50
CA LEU A 201 10.32 3.27 -1.70
C LEU A 201 11.26 3.05 -2.88
N TYR A 202 10.69 2.71 -4.03
CA TYR A 202 11.43 2.42 -5.26
C TYR A 202 10.89 3.24 -6.43
N ASP A 203 11.78 3.74 -7.28
CA ASP A 203 11.42 4.39 -8.54
C ASP A 203 11.18 3.32 -9.62
N ASN A 204 10.10 2.56 -9.46
CA ASN A 204 9.75 1.44 -10.32
C ASN A 204 8.23 1.26 -10.44
N ASP A 205 7.80 0.58 -11.49
CA ASP A 205 6.41 0.25 -11.76
C ASP A 205 6.22 -1.17 -12.33
N GLY A 206 4.97 -1.60 -12.47
CA GLY A 206 4.63 -2.93 -12.95
C GLY A 206 5.09 -3.24 -14.38
N SER A 207 5.38 -2.24 -15.22
CA SER A 207 5.87 -2.48 -16.59
C SER A 207 7.29 -3.02 -16.57
N VAL A 208 8.13 -2.48 -15.69
CA VAL A 208 9.48 -3.00 -15.44
C VAL A 208 9.41 -4.42 -14.88
N GLY A 209 8.48 -4.68 -13.94
CA GLY A 209 8.25 -6.02 -13.41
C GLY A 209 7.93 -7.05 -14.50
N ALA A 210 7.06 -6.68 -15.44
CA ALA A 210 6.73 -7.55 -16.57
C ALA A 210 7.96 -7.84 -17.46
N ALA A 211 8.79 -6.84 -17.73
CA ALA A 211 10.02 -7.00 -18.49
C ALA A 211 11.04 -7.89 -17.77
N LEU A 212 11.25 -7.66 -16.46
CA LEU A 212 12.15 -8.47 -15.64
C LEU A 212 11.67 -9.92 -15.53
N GLY A 213 10.37 -10.13 -15.29
CA GLY A 213 9.77 -11.46 -15.25
C GLY A 213 9.92 -12.21 -16.58
N ALA A 214 9.69 -11.52 -17.70
CA ALA A 214 9.89 -12.10 -19.02
C ALA A 214 11.36 -12.43 -19.29
N GLY A 215 12.28 -11.57 -18.88
CA GLY A 215 13.73 -11.78 -18.99
C GLY A 215 14.23 -12.97 -18.17
N LEU A 216 13.70 -13.15 -16.96
CA LEU A 216 14.00 -14.32 -16.12
C LEU A 216 13.45 -15.60 -16.74
N GLY A 217 12.20 -15.61 -17.20
CA GLY A 217 11.59 -16.77 -17.83
C GLY A 217 12.15 -17.13 -19.20
N ALA A 218 12.81 -16.19 -19.88
CA ALA A 218 13.51 -16.38 -21.13
C ALA A 218 15.03 -16.66 -20.94
N GLU A 219 15.50 -16.80 -19.70
CA GLU A 219 16.91 -17.03 -19.36
C GLU A 219 17.86 -15.92 -19.88
N VAL A 220 17.33 -14.70 -20.09
CA VAL A 220 18.14 -13.51 -20.41
C VAL A 220 18.97 -13.10 -19.20
N PHE A 221 18.44 -13.28 -17.99
CA PHE A 221 19.13 -13.11 -16.72
C PHE A 221 19.41 -14.49 -16.11
N ASN A 222 20.63 -14.70 -15.65
CA ASN A 222 21.05 -15.97 -15.02
C ASN A 222 20.54 -16.12 -13.58
N SER A 223 20.09 -15.02 -12.97
CA SER A 223 19.58 -15.02 -11.60
C SER A 223 18.68 -13.83 -11.34
N ARG A 224 17.88 -13.94 -10.27
CA ARG A 224 17.10 -12.82 -9.73
C ARG A 224 17.99 -11.62 -9.37
N ASN A 225 19.12 -11.86 -8.74
CA ASN A 225 20.05 -10.78 -8.35
C ASN A 225 20.56 -10.01 -9.57
N GLU A 226 20.84 -10.67 -10.67
CA GLU A 226 21.21 -10.02 -11.93
C GLU A 226 20.05 -9.20 -12.50
N ALA A 227 18.84 -9.75 -12.53
CA ALA A 227 17.66 -9.06 -13.04
C ALA A 227 17.33 -7.79 -12.25
N PHE A 228 17.52 -7.80 -10.93
CA PHE A 228 17.21 -6.68 -10.03
C PHE A 228 18.42 -5.81 -9.66
N ALA A 229 19.59 -6.03 -10.27
CA ALA A 229 20.79 -5.23 -10.00
C ALA A 229 20.63 -3.74 -10.27
N GLY A 230 19.72 -3.36 -11.17
CA GLY A 230 19.37 -1.96 -11.48
C GLY A 230 18.18 -1.40 -10.71
N LEU A 231 17.61 -2.14 -9.76
CA LEU A 231 16.51 -1.63 -8.93
C LEU A 231 17.05 -0.67 -7.86
N GLU A 232 16.83 0.61 -8.08
CA GLU A 232 17.28 1.65 -7.15
C GLU A 232 16.23 1.94 -6.07
N LYS A 233 16.67 1.85 -4.82
CA LYS A 233 15.87 2.25 -3.68
C LYS A 233 15.94 3.77 -3.52
N HIS A 234 14.79 4.43 -3.61
CA HIS A 234 14.67 5.86 -3.45
C HIS A 234 14.87 6.29 -1.99
N ALA A 235 14.20 5.62 -1.06
CA ALA A 235 14.26 5.92 0.37
C ALA A 235 13.85 4.72 1.22
N THR A 236 14.24 4.76 2.50
CA THR A 236 13.66 3.93 3.55
C THR A 236 13.03 4.85 4.60
N VAL A 237 11.78 4.59 4.94
CA VAL A 237 11.02 5.31 5.96
C VAL A 237 10.86 4.39 7.17
N GLU A 238 11.55 4.70 8.25
CA GLU A 238 11.45 3.94 9.49
C GLU A 238 10.21 4.33 10.28
N PRO A 239 9.57 3.40 11.03
CA PRO A 239 8.48 3.69 11.91
C PRO A 239 8.86 4.74 12.95
N SER A 240 8.02 5.77 13.08
CA SER A 240 8.18 6.80 14.09
C SER A 240 6.83 7.11 14.73
N HIS A 241 6.84 7.62 15.96
CA HIS A 241 5.63 8.01 16.68
C HIS A 241 4.57 6.90 16.83
N VAL A 242 5.00 5.63 16.83
CA VAL A 242 4.11 4.45 16.88
C VAL A 242 3.14 4.54 18.06
N THR A 243 3.65 4.80 19.27
CA THR A 243 2.81 4.92 20.47
C THR A 243 1.72 5.99 20.31
N LEU A 244 2.05 7.11 19.68
CA LEU A 244 1.11 8.21 19.47
C LEU A 244 0.01 7.85 18.46
N TYR A 245 0.29 6.97 17.51
CA TYR A 245 -0.70 6.43 16.58
C TYR A 245 -1.52 5.28 17.16
N ASP A 246 -1.05 4.64 18.23
CA ASP A 246 -1.78 3.56 18.93
C ASP A 246 -2.75 4.10 20.00
N GLU A 247 -2.62 5.37 20.42
CA GLU A 247 -3.53 6.10 21.34
C GLU A 247 -4.82 6.55 20.63
#